data_dbd471ce6fdfa98b312ca020af3049f1
#
_entry.id   dbd471ce6fdfa98b312ca020af3049f1
#
_cell.length_a   1.000
_cell.length_b   1.000
_cell.length_c   1.000
_cell.angle_alpha   90.00
_cell.angle_beta   90.00
_cell.angle_gamma   90.00
#
_symmetry.space_group_name_H-M   'P 1'
#
loop_
_entity.id
_entity.type
_entity.pdbx_description
1 polymer ?
#
loop_
_entity_poly.entity_id
_entity_poly.type
_entity_poly.pdbx_seq_one_letter_code
_entity_poly.pdbx_strand_id
1 'polypeptide(L)'
;YKDDGSVNPMPGSNMPLATLGTFILWLGWFGFNGGSQLALGSIGDAADVSRIFTNTNTAAAGGALAALILTQIMYKKIDLTMVLNGALAGLVSITAEPLAPSIGGATLIGAVGGAIVVFAVPMLDKLRIDDVVGAISVHGIAGIWGTIAVVFSGGSFGAQIIGTVSICLFIFVLSLV
;
A
#
# COMPACT_ATOMS: atom_id res chain seq x y z
N TYR A 1 -22.34 1.09 10.90
CA TYR A 1 -22.75 2.43 11.36
C TYR A 1 -23.96 2.29 12.27
N LYS A 2 -24.15 3.26 13.19
CA LYS A 2 -25.34 3.35 14.04
C LYS A 2 -26.50 3.98 13.28
N ASP A 3 -27.70 3.92 13.85
CA ASP A 3 -28.92 4.50 13.25
C ASP A 3 -28.81 6.01 13.00
N ASP A 4 -28.01 6.72 13.82
CA ASP A 4 -27.70 8.15 13.65
C ASP A 4 -26.63 8.41 12.58
N GLY A 5 -26.09 7.35 11.98
CA GLY A 5 -25.04 7.41 10.96
C GLY A 5 -23.62 7.60 11.49
N SER A 6 -23.43 7.59 12.80
CA SER A 6 -22.09 7.61 13.39
C SER A 6 -21.39 6.26 13.23
N VAL A 7 -20.04 6.28 13.22
CA VAL A 7 -19.24 5.06 13.16
C VAL A 7 -19.51 4.21 14.40
N ASN A 8 -19.75 2.92 14.20
CA ASN A 8 -19.80 1.93 15.26
C ASN A 8 -18.48 1.17 15.28
N PRO A 9 -17.47 1.61 16.08
CA PRO A 9 -16.15 1.02 16.04
C PRO A 9 -16.16 -0.43 16.53
N MET A 10 -15.60 -1.32 15.71
CA MET A 10 -15.35 -2.72 16.07
C MET A 10 -13.82 -2.94 16.08
N PRO A 11 -13.17 -2.68 17.23
CA PRO A 11 -11.71 -2.80 17.31
C PRO A 11 -11.28 -4.25 17.12
N GLY A 12 -10.09 -4.43 16.53
CA GLY A 12 -9.50 -5.75 16.34
C GLY A 12 -9.35 -6.50 17.66
N SER A 13 -9.65 -7.78 17.63
CA SER A 13 -9.65 -8.64 18.83
C SER A 13 -8.25 -8.92 19.39
N ASN A 14 -7.21 -8.91 18.54
CA ASN A 14 -5.84 -9.27 18.91
C ASN A 14 -4.80 -8.50 18.07
N MET A 15 -4.32 -7.38 18.58
CA MET A 15 -3.34 -6.54 17.88
C MET A 15 -1.98 -7.21 17.69
N PRO A 16 -1.40 -7.96 18.64
CA PRO A 16 -0.21 -8.76 18.39
C PRO A 16 -0.36 -9.73 17.23
N LEU A 17 -1.51 -10.41 17.10
CA LEU A 17 -1.77 -11.32 15.99
C LEU A 17 -1.93 -10.55 14.66
N ALA A 18 -2.57 -9.39 14.65
CA ALA A 18 -2.64 -8.53 13.48
C ALA A 18 -1.25 -8.06 13.02
N THR A 19 -0.38 -7.71 13.97
CA THR A 19 1.02 -7.35 13.70
C THR A 19 1.77 -8.52 13.08
N LEU A 20 1.64 -9.72 13.65
CA LEU A 20 2.24 -10.93 13.07
C LEU A 20 1.73 -11.18 11.65
N GLY A 21 0.42 -11.02 11.43
CA GLY A 21 -0.19 -11.14 10.10
C GLY A 21 0.41 -10.15 9.10
N THR A 22 0.65 -8.91 9.51
CA THR A 22 1.31 -7.90 8.67
C THR A 22 2.75 -8.31 8.32
N PHE A 23 3.52 -8.87 9.26
CA PHE A 23 4.86 -9.37 8.98
C PHE A 23 4.86 -10.57 8.04
N ILE A 24 3.88 -11.46 8.15
CA ILE A 24 3.71 -12.59 7.22
C ILE A 24 3.40 -12.08 5.80
N LEU A 25 2.52 -11.09 5.67
CA LEU A 25 2.22 -10.43 4.40
C LEU A 25 3.45 -9.73 3.82
N TRP A 26 4.21 -9.02 4.66
CA TRP A 26 5.45 -8.37 4.24
C TRP A 26 6.48 -9.39 3.74
N LEU A 27 6.68 -10.48 4.46
CA LEU A 27 7.54 -11.58 4.01
C LEU A 27 7.07 -12.17 2.69
N GLY A 28 5.76 -12.42 2.55
CA GLY A 28 5.15 -12.92 1.32
C GLY A 28 5.33 -11.95 0.14
N TRP A 29 5.43 -10.65 0.42
CA TRP A 29 5.60 -9.62 -0.61
C TRP A 29 6.95 -9.67 -1.31
N PHE A 30 8.00 -10.15 -0.65
CA PHE A 30 9.25 -10.46 -1.32
C PHE A 30 9.06 -11.51 -2.42
N GLY A 31 8.29 -12.55 -2.14
CA GLY A 31 7.89 -13.54 -3.15
C GLY A 31 7.01 -12.94 -4.25
N PHE A 32 6.06 -12.08 -3.87
CA PHE A 32 5.16 -11.43 -4.83
C PHE A 32 5.92 -10.54 -5.82
N ASN A 33 6.73 -9.61 -5.35
CA ASN A 33 7.50 -8.71 -6.20
C ASN A 33 8.71 -9.40 -6.83
N GLY A 34 9.49 -10.16 -6.06
CA GLY A 34 10.69 -10.83 -6.58
C GLY A 34 10.36 -11.97 -7.55
N GLY A 35 9.28 -12.71 -7.29
CA GLY A 35 8.80 -13.75 -8.21
C GLY A 35 8.30 -13.18 -9.53
N SER A 36 7.85 -11.93 -9.55
CA SER A 36 7.41 -11.24 -10.77
C SER A 36 8.57 -10.89 -11.72
N GLN A 37 9.83 -11.02 -11.28
CA GLN A 37 11.01 -10.96 -12.17
C GLN A 37 11.04 -12.11 -13.20
N LEU A 38 10.39 -13.24 -12.89
CA LEU A 38 10.21 -14.41 -13.77
C LEU A 38 11.51 -15.09 -14.20
N ALA A 39 12.66 -14.67 -13.69
CA ALA A 39 13.97 -15.21 -14.00
C ALA A 39 14.90 -15.17 -12.77
N LEU A 40 15.71 -16.20 -12.58
CA LEU A 40 16.74 -16.32 -11.55
C LEU A 40 17.96 -17.14 -12.03
N GLY A 41 18.07 -17.33 -13.34
CA GLY A 41 19.08 -18.22 -13.94
C GLY A 41 20.44 -17.56 -14.20
N SER A 42 20.57 -16.25 -14.01
CA SER A 42 21.80 -15.51 -14.23
C SER A 42 22.18 -14.63 -13.04
N ILE A 43 23.44 -14.17 -13.00
CA ILE A 43 23.91 -13.19 -12.00
C ILE A 43 23.10 -11.88 -12.11
N GLY A 44 22.74 -11.47 -13.33
CA GLY A 44 21.90 -10.31 -13.56
C GLY A 44 20.52 -10.46 -12.92
N ASP A 45 19.85 -11.58 -13.18
CA ASP A 45 18.54 -11.86 -12.60
C ASP A 45 18.58 -11.85 -11.05
N ALA A 46 19.62 -12.46 -10.48
CA ALA A 46 19.81 -12.49 -9.02
C ALA A 46 20.03 -11.09 -8.45
N ALA A 47 20.77 -10.22 -9.15
CA ALA A 47 20.97 -8.83 -8.76
C ALA A 47 19.65 -8.03 -8.83
N ASP A 48 18.83 -8.24 -9.87
CA ASP A 48 17.52 -7.62 -10.03
C ASP A 48 16.57 -8.04 -8.90
N VAL A 49 16.46 -9.34 -8.59
CA VAL A 49 15.65 -9.83 -7.47
C VAL A 49 16.13 -9.23 -6.14
N SER A 50 17.43 -9.14 -5.91
CA SER A 50 17.99 -8.51 -4.71
C SER A 50 17.59 -7.03 -4.59
N ARG A 51 17.62 -6.29 -5.70
CA ARG A 51 17.20 -4.90 -5.78
C ARG A 51 15.70 -4.75 -5.51
N ILE A 52 14.88 -5.62 -6.11
CA ILE A 52 13.43 -5.68 -5.87
C ILE A 52 13.15 -5.90 -4.39
N PHE A 53 13.85 -6.83 -3.73
CA PHE A 53 13.68 -7.08 -2.29
C PHE A 53 14.04 -5.85 -1.46
N THR A 54 15.17 -5.20 -1.77
CA THR A 54 15.59 -3.98 -1.09
C THR A 54 14.56 -2.86 -1.23
N ASN A 55 14.09 -2.59 -2.45
CA ASN A 55 13.09 -1.56 -2.73
C ASN A 55 11.75 -1.88 -2.08
N THR A 56 11.31 -3.13 -2.13
CA THR A 56 10.09 -3.60 -1.45
C THR A 56 10.17 -3.36 0.05
N ASN A 57 11.29 -3.74 0.68
CA ASN A 57 11.50 -3.56 2.10
C ASN A 57 11.51 -2.09 2.51
N THR A 58 12.25 -1.26 1.77
CA THR A 58 12.37 0.16 2.12
C THR A 58 11.09 0.95 1.86
N ALA A 59 10.30 0.57 0.85
CA ALA A 59 8.98 1.15 0.62
C ALA A 59 8.00 0.81 1.77
N ALA A 60 7.98 -0.43 2.24
CA ALA A 60 7.18 -0.82 3.40
C ALA A 60 7.58 -0.05 4.67
N ALA A 61 8.88 0.05 4.94
CA ALA A 61 9.40 0.83 6.06
C ALA A 61 9.04 2.31 5.94
N GLY A 62 9.18 2.89 4.74
CA GLY A 62 8.77 4.28 4.45
C GLY A 62 7.30 4.53 4.74
N GLY A 63 6.43 3.62 4.29
CA GLY A 63 4.98 3.69 4.54
C GLY A 63 4.62 3.60 6.03
N ALA A 64 5.23 2.65 6.75
CA ALA A 64 5.05 2.51 8.19
C ALA A 64 5.49 3.78 8.96
N LEU A 65 6.67 4.32 8.64
CA LEU A 65 7.19 5.53 9.27
C LEU A 65 6.34 6.76 8.96
N ALA A 66 5.88 6.92 7.73
CA ALA A 66 4.99 8.02 7.36
C ALA A 66 3.68 7.96 8.15
N ALA A 67 3.05 6.79 8.24
CA ALA A 67 1.82 6.61 9.02
C ALA A 67 2.05 6.86 10.51
N LEU A 68 3.17 6.38 11.08
CA LEU A 68 3.55 6.61 12.48
C LEU A 68 3.69 8.10 12.78
N ILE A 69 4.46 8.82 11.95
CA ILE A 69 4.72 10.26 12.14
C ILE A 69 3.43 11.04 11.99
N LEU A 70 2.64 10.76 10.94
CA LEU A 70 1.40 11.49 10.69
C LEU A 70 0.36 11.27 11.79
N THR A 71 0.17 10.05 12.26
CA THR A 71 -0.77 9.78 13.36
C THR A 71 -0.32 10.48 14.65
N GLN A 72 0.98 10.48 14.94
CA GLN A 72 1.52 11.21 16.09
C GLN A 72 1.28 12.73 15.98
N ILE A 73 1.45 13.31 14.79
CA ILE A 73 1.23 14.75 14.57
C ILE A 73 -0.25 15.10 14.66
N MET A 74 -1.11 14.33 13.97
CA MET A 74 -2.54 14.64 13.81
C MET A 74 -3.34 14.33 15.08
N TYR A 75 -3.07 13.17 15.70
CA TYR A 75 -3.88 12.66 16.81
C TYR A 75 -3.16 12.72 18.16
N LYS A 76 -1.89 13.19 18.18
CA LYS A 76 -1.02 13.21 19.37
C LYS A 76 -0.80 11.81 20.00
N LYS A 77 -1.09 10.78 19.23
CA LYS A 77 -0.99 9.37 19.63
C LYS A 77 -0.68 8.52 18.40
N ILE A 78 0.28 7.61 18.54
CA ILE A 78 0.57 6.63 17.51
C ILE A 78 -0.58 5.62 17.44
N ASP A 79 -1.10 5.38 16.26
CA ASP A 79 -2.10 4.37 15.99
C ASP A 79 -1.45 3.16 15.29
N LEU A 80 -1.41 2.03 15.99
CA LEU A 80 -0.78 0.82 15.49
C LEU A 80 -1.48 0.30 14.23
N THR A 81 -2.81 0.39 14.15
CA THR A 81 -3.54 -0.09 12.96
C THR A 81 -3.17 0.72 11.73
N MET A 82 -3.04 2.04 11.88
CA MET A 82 -2.57 2.91 10.80
C MET A 82 -1.12 2.65 10.41
N VAL A 83 -0.24 2.33 11.37
CA VAL A 83 1.16 1.96 11.07
C VAL A 83 1.24 0.65 10.30
N LEU A 84 0.45 -0.37 10.67
CA LEU A 84 0.38 -1.64 9.96
C LEU A 84 -0.16 -1.45 8.53
N ASN A 85 -1.25 -0.70 8.39
CA ASN A 85 -1.81 -0.34 7.08
C ASN A 85 -0.84 0.52 6.26
N GLY A 86 -0.08 1.40 6.91
CA GLY A 86 0.98 2.19 6.28
C GLY A 86 2.09 1.33 5.68
N ALA A 87 2.52 0.29 6.41
CA ALA A 87 3.48 -0.68 5.89
C ALA A 87 2.93 -1.40 4.65
N LEU A 88 1.70 -1.91 4.73
CA LEU A 88 1.04 -2.58 3.60
C LEU A 88 0.84 -1.63 2.41
N ALA A 89 0.45 -0.38 2.66
CA ALA A 89 0.33 0.62 1.60
C ALA A 89 1.67 0.94 0.93
N GLY A 90 2.76 0.93 1.69
CA GLY A 90 4.12 1.04 1.14
C GLY A 90 4.45 -0.12 0.21
N LEU A 91 4.13 -1.36 0.61
CA LEU A 91 4.29 -2.57 -0.22
C LEU A 91 3.47 -2.47 -1.50
N VAL A 92 2.19 -2.10 -1.40
CA VAL A 92 1.30 -1.92 -2.55
C VAL A 92 1.83 -0.84 -3.49
N SER A 93 2.26 0.29 -2.96
CA SER A 93 2.70 1.45 -3.75
C SER A 93 3.92 1.17 -4.60
N ILE A 94 4.83 0.28 -4.17
CA ILE A 94 6.03 -0.07 -4.93
C ILE A 94 5.81 -1.22 -5.92
N THR A 95 4.70 -1.95 -5.79
CA THR A 95 4.46 -3.21 -6.51
C THR A 95 4.40 -3.04 -8.03
N ALA A 96 3.93 -1.89 -8.51
CA ALA A 96 3.82 -1.66 -9.96
C ALA A 96 5.18 -1.54 -10.67
N GLU A 97 6.22 -1.06 -9.98
CA GLU A 97 7.60 -0.99 -10.50
C GLU A 97 8.61 -1.06 -9.34
N PRO A 98 8.94 -2.27 -8.86
CA PRO A 98 9.85 -2.42 -7.73
C PRO A 98 11.34 -2.42 -8.12
N LEU A 99 11.68 -2.57 -9.41
CA LEU A 99 13.06 -2.70 -9.88
C LEU A 99 13.73 -1.36 -10.20
N ALA A 100 13.06 -0.50 -10.97
CA ALA A 100 13.66 0.70 -11.53
C ALA A 100 13.97 1.81 -10.51
N PRO A 101 13.14 2.07 -9.47
CA PRO A 101 13.41 3.13 -8.51
C PRO A 101 14.74 2.96 -7.77
N SER A 102 15.37 4.08 -7.41
CA SER A 102 16.44 4.05 -6.41
C SER A 102 15.87 3.69 -5.03
N ILE A 103 16.71 3.26 -4.10
CA ILE A 103 16.30 2.95 -2.70
C ILE A 103 15.56 4.14 -2.07
N GLY A 104 16.08 5.36 -2.22
CA GLY A 104 15.42 6.57 -1.73
C GLY A 104 14.09 6.83 -2.44
N GLY A 105 14.02 6.62 -3.75
CA GLY A 105 12.78 6.71 -4.53
C GLY A 105 11.72 5.72 -4.06
N ALA A 106 12.11 4.45 -3.88
CA ALA A 106 11.23 3.42 -3.36
C ALA A 106 10.70 3.75 -1.95
N THR A 107 11.59 4.25 -1.07
CA THR A 107 11.20 4.71 0.27
C THR A 107 10.17 5.84 0.21
N LEU A 108 10.37 6.83 -0.67
CA LEU A 108 9.44 7.94 -0.85
C LEU A 108 8.10 7.50 -1.44
N ILE A 109 8.12 6.63 -2.45
CA ILE A 109 6.88 6.06 -3.02
C ILE A 109 6.07 5.36 -1.94
N GLY A 110 6.73 4.55 -1.11
CA GLY A 110 6.09 3.88 0.02
C GLY A 110 5.59 4.85 1.09
N ALA A 111 6.38 5.88 1.43
CA ALA A 111 6.00 6.90 2.40
C ALA A 111 4.75 7.68 1.99
N VAL A 112 4.62 8.02 0.70
CA VAL A 112 3.40 8.66 0.17
C VAL A 112 2.21 7.70 0.28
N GLY A 113 2.39 6.41 -0.03
CA GLY A 113 1.34 5.39 0.15
C GLY A 113 0.86 5.30 1.60
N GLY A 114 1.79 5.26 2.55
CA GLY A 114 1.47 5.27 3.97
C GLY A 114 0.76 6.54 4.42
N ALA A 115 1.16 7.70 3.90
CA ALA A 115 0.47 8.96 4.15
C ALA A 115 -0.96 8.95 3.60
N ILE A 116 -1.14 8.47 2.38
CA ILE A 116 -2.46 8.35 1.74
C ILE A 116 -3.44 7.57 2.62
N VAL A 117 -3.02 6.45 3.20
CA VAL A 117 -3.89 5.61 4.02
C VAL A 117 -4.36 6.34 5.29
N VAL A 118 -3.49 7.13 5.93
CA VAL A 118 -3.87 7.91 7.13
C VAL A 118 -5.01 8.89 6.85
N PHE A 119 -5.11 9.39 5.61
CA PHE A 119 -6.20 10.27 5.19
C PHE A 119 -7.38 9.49 4.58
N ALA A 120 -7.11 8.41 3.87
CA ALA A 120 -8.12 7.64 3.16
C ALA A 120 -9.09 6.93 4.11
N VAL A 121 -8.59 6.30 5.17
CA VAL A 121 -9.44 5.58 6.15
C VAL A 121 -10.50 6.51 6.76
N PRO A 122 -10.16 7.67 7.37
CA PRO A 122 -11.18 8.57 7.91
C PRO A 122 -12.08 9.19 6.82
N MET A 123 -11.59 9.32 5.59
CA MET A 123 -12.39 9.80 4.47
C MET A 123 -13.49 8.80 4.11
N LEU A 124 -13.16 7.50 4.00
CA LEU A 124 -14.13 6.45 3.72
C LEU A 124 -15.17 6.34 4.84
N ASP A 125 -14.75 6.46 6.09
CA ASP A 125 -15.67 6.52 7.24
C ASP A 125 -16.68 7.67 7.12
N LYS A 126 -16.23 8.86 6.74
CA LYS A 126 -17.12 10.02 6.49
C LYS A 126 -18.10 9.79 5.34
N LEU A 127 -17.67 9.04 4.32
CA LEU A 127 -18.52 8.65 3.20
C LEU A 127 -19.43 7.46 3.52
N ARG A 128 -19.34 6.91 4.72
CA ARG A 128 -20.06 5.70 5.18
C ARG A 128 -19.76 4.47 4.32
N ILE A 129 -18.54 4.38 3.83
CA ILE A 129 -18.01 3.21 3.13
C ILE A 129 -17.27 2.36 4.16
N ASP A 130 -17.78 1.15 4.39
CA ASP A 130 -17.23 0.23 5.37
C ASP A 130 -15.96 -0.44 4.82
N ASP A 131 -14.82 -0.01 5.33
CA ASP A 131 -13.49 -0.54 4.98
C ASP A 131 -12.86 -1.19 6.23
N VAL A 132 -13.39 -2.35 6.61
CA VAL A 132 -13.17 -3.02 7.91
C VAL A 132 -11.70 -3.16 8.30
N VAL A 133 -10.84 -3.45 7.33
CA VAL A 133 -9.40 -3.69 7.54
C VAL A 133 -8.51 -2.74 6.76
N GLY A 134 -9.08 -1.70 6.17
CA GLY A 134 -8.34 -0.77 5.31
C GLY A 134 -8.03 -1.32 3.91
N ALA A 135 -8.78 -2.33 3.44
CA ALA A 135 -8.50 -2.96 2.16
C ALA A 135 -8.68 -1.99 0.97
N ILE A 136 -9.75 -1.18 0.97
CA ILE A 136 -9.98 -0.17 -0.07
C ILE A 136 -8.90 0.92 0.02
N SER A 137 -8.62 1.39 1.22
CA SER A 137 -7.61 2.43 1.46
C SER A 137 -6.22 1.98 1.02
N VAL A 138 -5.82 0.75 1.36
CA VAL A 138 -4.49 0.21 1.09
C VAL A 138 -4.37 -0.28 -0.36
N HIS A 139 -5.27 -1.17 -0.81
CA HIS A 139 -5.12 -1.79 -2.15
C HIS A 139 -5.74 -0.93 -3.25
N GLY A 140 -6.87 -0.29 -2.99
CA GLY A 140 -7.51 0.61 -3.95
C GLY A 140 -6.77 1.93 -4.07
N ILE A 141 -6.80 2.76 -3.03
CA ILE A 141 -6.34 4.15 -3.12
C ILE A 141 -4.80 4.22 -3.21
N ALA A 142 -4.06 3.52 -2.34
CA ALA A 142 -2.61 3.50 -2.45
C ALA A 142 -2.12 2.67 -3.67
N GLY A 143 -2.92 1.73 -4.19
CA GLY A 143 -2.63 1.03 -5.45
C GLY A 143 -2.74 1.95 -6.67
N ILE A 144 -3.74 2.83 -6.72
CA ILE A 144 -3.83 3.88 -7.75
C ILE A 144 -2.57 4.77 -7.71
N TRP A 145 -2.16 5.19 -6.52
CA TRP A 145 -0.90 5.94 -6.36
C TRP A 145 0.29 5.15 -6.88
N GLY A 146 0.46 3.88 -6.49
CA GLY A 146 1.57 3.04 -6.91
C GLY A 146 1.64 2.87 -8.43
N THR A 147 0.50 2.70 -9.09
CA THR A 147 0.43 2.63 -10.55
C THR A 147 0.86 3.95 -11.20
N ILE A 148 0.41 5.09 -10.67
CA ILE A 148 0.82 6.41 -11.18
C ILE A 148 2.31 6.66 -10.90
N ALA A 149 2.85 6.20 -9.76
CA ALA A 149 4.25 6.40 -9.39
C ALA A 149 5.25 5.76 -10.38
N VAL A 150 4.83 4.81 -11.22
CA VAL A 150 5.65 4.26 -12.33
C VAL A 150 6.19 5.34 -13.26
N VAL A 151 5.51 6.47 -13.35
CA VAL A 151 5.95 7.62 -14.17
C VAL A 151 7.32 8.15 -13.72
N PHE A 152 7.63 8.08 -12.43
CA PHE A 152 8.94 8.49 -11.89
C PHE A 152 10.08 7.56 -12.30
N SER A 153 9.75 6.38 -12.82
CA SER A 153 10.68 5.39 -13.37
C SER A 153 10.67 5.34 -14.90
N GLY A 154 10.07 6.35 -15.55
CA GLY A 154 10.03 6.46 -17.02
C GLY A 154 8.77 5.89 -17.67
N GLY A 155 7.78 5.46 -16.91
CA GLY A 155 6.49 5.03 -17.45
C GLY A 155 5.67 6.17 -18.06
N SER A 156 4.83 5.84 -19.04
CA SER A 156 3.93 6.82 -19.67
C SER A 156 2.77 7.19 -18.75
N PHE A 157 2.64 8.48 -18.40
CA PHE A 157 1.54 8.97 -17.57
C PHE A 157 0.16 8.63 -18.17
N GLY A 158 -0.01 8.85 -19.48
CA GLY A 158 -1.27 8.53 -20.15
C GLY A 158 -1.63 7.04 -20.05
N ALA A 159 -0.65 6.14 -20.27
CA ALA A 159 -0.87 4.71 -20.14
C ALA A 159 -1.26 4.31 -18.71
N GLN A 160 -0.60 4.87 -17.69
CA GLN A 160 -0.93 4.58 -16.29
C GLN A 160 -2.35 5.04 -15.92
N ILE A 161 -2.75 6.22 -16.35
CA ILE A 161 -4.13 6.73 -16.13
C ILE A 161 -5.15 5.85 -16.84
N ILE A 162 -4.97 5.55 -18.12
CA ILE A 162 -5.90 4.72 -18.88
C ILE A 162 -6.03 3.33 -18.24
N GLY A 163 -4.90 2.69 -17.91
CA GLY A 163 -4.89 1.38 -17.26
C GLY A 163 -5.60 1.40 -15.91
N THR A 164 -5.26 2.36 -15.05
CA THR A 164 -5.88 2.51 -13.72
C THR A 164 -7.39 2.71 -13.83
N VAL A 165 -7.84 3.65 -14.67
CA VAL A 165 -9.28 3.93 -14.85
C VAL A 165 -9.99 2.70 -15.40
N SER A 166 -9.42 2.03 -16.41
CA SER A 166 -10.01 0.84 -17.02
C SER A 166 -10.20 -0.30 -15.99
N ILE A 167 -9.16 -0.56 -15.17
CA ILE A 167 -9.24 -1.60 -14.14
C ILE A 167 -10.25 -1.22 -13.05
N CYS A 168 -10.21 0.03 -12.57
CA CYS A 168 -11.15 0.48 -11.54
C CYS A 168 -12.61 0.39 -12.01
N LEU A 169 -12.91 0.84 -13.23
CA LEU A 169 -14.25 0.78 -13.81
C LEU A 169 -14.70 -0.68 -14.01
N PHE A 170 -13.82 -1.52 -14.56
CA PHE A 170 -14.14 -2.93 -14.79
C PHE A 170 -14.48 -3.64 -13.48
N ILE A 171 -13.63 -3.51 -12.45
CA ILE A 171 -13.87 -4.13 -11.15
C ILE A 171 -15.12 -3.55 -10.47
N PHE A 172 -15.30 -2.22 -10.52
CA PHE A 172 -16.48 -1.58 -9.95
C PHE A 172 -17.77 -2.14 -10.56
N VAL A 173 -17.86 -2.20 -11.89
CA VAL A 173 -19.04 -2.74 -12.58
C VAL A 173 -19.27 -4.21 -12.22
N LEU A 174 -18.21 -5.05 -12.20
CA LEU A 174 -18.36 -6.46 -11.85
C LEU A 174 -18.74 -6.69 -10.39
N SER A 175 -18.37 -5.79 -9.49
CA SER A 175 -18.72 -5.91 -8.07
C SER A 175 -20.16 -5.48 -7.74
N LEU A 176 -20.87 -4.88 -8.70
CA LEU A 176 -22.28 -4.51 -8.57
C LEU A 176 -23.25 -5.61 -9.01
N VAL A 177 -22.75 -6.67 -9.65
CA VAL A 177 -23.53 -7.81 -10.14
C VAL A 177 -23.45 -8.97 -9.16
#